data_31382bf213083e86c63e6e8b7b2d83ce
#
_entry.id   31382bf213083e86c63e6e8b7b2d83ce
#
_cell.length_a   1.000
_cell.length_b   1.000
_cell.length_c   1.000
_cell.angle_alpha   90.00
_cell.angle_beta   90.00
_cell.angle_gamma   90.00
#
_symmetry.space_group_name_H-M   'P 1'
#
loop_
_entity.id
_entity.type
_entity.pdbx_description
1 polymer ?
#
loop_
_entity_poly.entity_id
_entity_poly.type
_entity_poly.pdbx_seq_one_letter_code
_entity_poly.pdbx_strand_id
1 'polypeptide(L)'
;DNIEVLSKYELKTGKKIKELVNGNDVVINTRKLDLKTYQFSPDESKLLLYENSEHVYRRSPKANYYVYDIASKKVSPLSTKNKQLFPKFSPDCKKISYVLENNLYIKDLETGSELAVTTDGEWNKIKNGWADWVYEEEFSRADYFDWSANSQYLAYVRFDENRVKEFSLEYYKGGLYPEKYTYKYPKAGEDNSIVSVHVFDAGTKKTVTADIGSNTDIYIPRIQFTNDAKTLCIQR
;
A
#
# COMPACT_ATOMS: atom_id res chain seq x y z
N ASP A 1 24.34 -18.47 -14.98
CA ASP A 1 23.15 -17.74 -14.45
C ASP A 1 23.49 -17.25 -13.05
N ASN A 2 23.52 -15.94 -12.84
CA ASN A 2 23.73 -15.36 -11.51
C ASN A 2 22.48 -15.63 -10.66
N ILE A 3 22.63 -16.41 -9.58
CA ILE A 3 21.57 -16.65 -8.60
C ILE A 3 21.59 -15.51 -7.61
N GLU A 4 20.45 -14.82 -7.45
CA GLU A 4 20.29 -13.80 -6.42
C GLU A 4 20.17 -14.47 -5.05
N VAL A 5 20.90 -13.95 -4.06
CA VAL A 5 20.95 -14.50 -2.71
C VAL A 5 20.86 -13.39 -1.69
N LEU A 6 19.94 -13.47 -0.76
CA LEU A 6 19.90 -12.60 0.42
C LEU A 6 20.72 -13.22 1.54
N SER A 7 21.71 -12.49 2.05
CA SER A 7 22.59 -12.97 3.09
C SER A 7 22.67 -11.97 4.25
N LYS A 8 22.75 -12.49 5.47
CA LYS A 8 22.95 -11.69 6.69
C LYS A 8 24.45 -11.57 6.99
N TYR A 9 24.89 -10.37 7.27
CA TYR A 9 26.29 -10.06 7.62
C TYR A 9 26.36 -9.39 8.98
N GLU A 10 27.44 -9.64 9.70
CA GLU A 10 27.74 -8.94 10.94
C GLU A 10 28.23 -7.52 10.61
N LEU A 11 27.58 -6.49 11.17
CA LEU A 11 27.88 -5.09 10.82
C LEU A 11 29.32 -4.67 11.18
N LYS A 12 29.84 -5.15 12.33
CA LYS A 12 31.18 -4.76 12.82
C LYS A 12 32.33 -5.36 12.04
N THR A 13 32.18 -6.59 11.58
CA THR A 13 33.28 -7.34 10.95
C THR A 13 33.12 -7.54 9.46
N GLY A 14 31.91 -7.29 8.92
CA GLY A 14 31.57 -7.59 7.53
C GLY A 14 31.47 -9.09 7.21
N LYS A 15 31.60 -9.98 8.22
CA LYS A 15 31.53 -11.42 8.00
C LYS A 15 30.12 -11.89 7.73
N LYS A 16 30.00 -12.76 6.73
CA LYS A 16 28.71 -13.43 6.41
C LYS A 16 28.33 -14.33 7.60
N ILE A 17 27.14 -14.12 8.14
CA ILE A 17 26.56 -14.92 9.21
C ILE A 17 25.84 -16.14 8.62
N LYS A 18 24.92 -15.90 7.68
CA LYS A 18 24.16 -16.96 7.01
C LYS A 18 23.52 -16.47 5.73
N GLU A 19 23.15 -17.40 4.88
CA GLU A 19 22.23 -17.18 3.78
C GLU A 19 20.79 -17.23 4.30
N LEU A 20 19.99 -16.22 3.96
CA LEU A 20 18.59 -16.13 4.39
C LEU A 20 17.66 -16.69 3.32
N VAL A 21 17.87 -16.31 2.07
CA VAL A 21 17.03 -16.69 0.95
C VAL A 21 17.90 -16.94 -0.28
N ASN A 22 17.67 -18.07 -0.93
CA ASN A 22 18.23 -18.38 -2.23
C ASN A 22 17.16 -18.17 -3.30
N GLY A 23 17.45 -17.40 -4.35
CA GLY A 23 16.50 -17.10 -5.43
C GLY A 23 15.98 -18.33 -6.16
N ASN A 24 16.71 -19.46 -6.09
CA ASN A 24 16.20 -20.72 -6.63
C ASN A 24 15.02 -21.29 -5.85
N ASP A 25 14.86 -20.91 -4.58
CA ASP A 25 13.76 -21.35 -3.71
C ASP A 25 12.52 -20.48 -3.87
N VAL A 26 12.64 -19.29 -4.48
CA VAL A 26 11.54 -18.33 -4.62
C VAL A 26 10.78 -18.59 -5.92
N VAL A 27 9.97 -19.64 -5.89
CA VAL A 27 9.27 -20.17 -7.07
C VAL A 27 7.76 -20.22 -6.84
N ILE A 28 6.99 -19.75 -7.81
CA ILE A 28 5.54 -19.91 -7.88
C ILE A 28 5.15 -20.50 -9.24
N ASN A 29 4.39 -21.60 -9.23
CA ASN A 29 3.93 -22.30 -10.45
C ASN A 29 5.07 -22.51 -11.48
N THR A 30 6.21 -23.05 -11.03
CA THR A 30 7.43 -23.32 -11.83
C THR A 30 8.21 -22.07 -12.29
N ARG A 31 7.74 -20.85 -11.99
CA ARG A 31 8.38 -19.59 -12.36
C ARG A 31 9.12 -19.00 -11.17
N LYS A 32 10.37 -18.61 -11.36
CA LYS A 32 11.15 -17.87 -10.36
C LYS A 32 10.68 -16.42 -10.28
N LEU A 33 10.59 -15.89 -9.07
CA LEU A 33 10.43 -14.45 -8.81
C LEU A 33 11.78 -13.80 -8.57
N ASP A 34 11.88 -12.52 -8.92
CA ASP A 34 13.06 -11.68 -8.73
C ASP A 34 13.16 -11.24 -7.25
N LEU A 35 14.36 -11.26 -6.71
CA LEU A 35 14.69 -10.77 -5.36
C LEU A 35 15.25 -9.33 -5.35
N LYS A 36 15.28 -8.62 -6.48
CA LYS A 36 15.82 -7.25 -6.56
C LYS A 36 15.12 -6.27 -5.63
N THR A 37 13.82 -6.49 -5.44
CA THR A 37 13.00 -5.64 -4.58
C THR A 37 12.24 -6.50 -3.58
N TYR A 38 12.46 -6.23 -2.30
CA TYR A 38 11.81 -6.99 -1.22
C TYR A 38 11.61 -6.12 0.01
N GLN A 39 10.65 -6.50 0.82
CA GLN A 39 10.41 -5.95 2.16
C GLN A 39 10.28 -7.10 3.15
N PHE A 40 11.03 -7.05 4.25
CA PHE A 40 10.87 -7.98 5.36
C PHE A 40 9.59 -7.71 6.14
N SER A 41 8.97 -8.78 6.65
CA SER A 41 8.04 -8.65 7.78
C SER A 41 8.79 -8.15 9.03
N PRO A 42 8.10 -7.50 10.00
CA PRO A 42 8.73 -6.99 11.23
C PRO A 42 9.55 -8.03 12.00
N ASP A 43 9.17 -9.31 11.97
CA ASP A 43 9.87 -10.43 12.59
C ASP A 43 10.93 -11.10 11.72
N GLU A 44 11.18 -10.58 10.52
CA GLU A 44 12.09 -11.13 9.50
C GLU A 44 11.75 -12.56 9.05
N SER A 45 10.54 -13.07 9.32
CA SER A 45 10.15 -14.44 8.92
C SER A 45 9.64 -14.54 7.49
N LYS A 46 9.22 -13.43 6.90
CA LYS A 46 8.63 -13.38 5.56
C LYS A 46 9.21 -12.25 4.73
N LEU A 47 9.13 -12.42 3.41
CA LEU A 47 9.39 -11.37 2.43
C LEU A 47 8.12 -11.04 1.67
N LEU A 48 7.92 -9.76 1.43
CA LEU A 48 7.00 -9.25 0.45
C LEU A 48 7.80 -8.92 -0.82
N LEU A 49 7.43 -9.57 -1.93
CA LEU A 49 8.06 -9.45 -3.24
C LEU A 49 7.04 -8.89 -4.22
N TYR A 50 7.50 -8.30 -5.32
CA TYR A 50 6.59 -7.87 -6.37
C TYR A 50 7.19 -7.96 -7.78
N GLU A 51 6.32 -8.00 -8.76
CA GLU A 51 6.66 -7.94 -10.18
C GLU A 51 5.58 -7.23 -11.00
N ASN A 52 5.88 -6.99 -12.26
CA ASN A 52 4.96 -6.36 -13.20
C ASN A 52 4.40 -5.03 -12.69
N SER A 53 5.28 -4.20 -12.09
CA SER A 53 4.89 -2.90 -11.59
C SER A 53 4.56 -1.93 -12.72
N GLU A 54 3.56 -1.11 -12.49
CA GLU A 54 3.22 0.05 -13.33
C GLU A 54 2.83 1.23 -12.43
N HIS A 55 3.19 2.43 -12.82
CA HIS A 55 2.89 3.62 -12.04
C HIS A 55 1.50 4.16 -12.37
N VAL A 56 0.73 4.51 -11.33
CA VAL A 56 -0.51 5.29 -11.46
C VAL A 56 -0.13 6.77 -11.52
N TYR A 57 0.60 7.25 -10.49
CA TYR A 57 1.26 8.55 -10.46
C TYR A 57 2.75 8.33 -10.18
N ARG A 58 3.47 9.37 -9.81
CA ARG A 58 4.93 9.34 -9.60
C ARG A 58 5.38 8.36 -8.51
N ARG A 59 4.63 8.23 -7.40
CA ARG A 59 4.98 7.46 -6.19
C ARG A 59 4.01 6.33 -5.89
N SER A 60 3.07 6.05 -6.76
CA SER A 60 2.02 5.04 -6.59
C SER A 60 2.17 3.89 -7.59
N PRO A 61 3.19 3.03 -7.44
CA PRO A 61 3.31 1.82 -8.22
C PRO A 61 2.28 0.78 -7.76
N LYS A 62 1.53 0.23 -8.70
CA LYS A 62 0.72 -0.97 -8.49
C LYS A 62 1.40 -2.16 -9.13
N ALA A 63 1.38 -3.31 -8.46
CA ALA A 63 2.10 -4.49 -8.89
C ALA A 63 1.41 -5.78 -8.43
N ASN A 64 1.84 -6.91 -8.95
CA ASN A 64 1.50 -8.22 -8.42
C ASN A 64 2.43 -8.51 -7.24
N TYR A 65 1.87 -8.58 -6.02
CA TYR A 65 2.64 -8.86 -4.82
C TYR A 65 2.54 -10.32 -4.39
N TYR A 66 3.61 -10.81 -3.79
CA TYR A 66 3.77 -12.17 -3.30
C TYR A 66 4.35 -12.17 -1.90
N VAL A 67 3.92 -13.10 -1.09
CA VAL A 67 4.48 -13.38 0.24
C VAL A 67 5.31 -14.64 0.16
N TYR A 68 6.59 -14.55 0.51
CA TYR A 68 7.51 -15.66 0.66
C TYR A 68 7.75 -15.94 2.14
N ASP A 69 7.44 -17.13 2.59
CA ASP A 69 7.73 -17.59 3.95
C ASP A 69 9.11 -18.25 3.96
N ILE A 70 10.04 -17.70 4.73
CA ILE A 70 11.46 -18.09 4.70
C ILE A 70 11.66 -19.50 5.26
N ALA A 71 10.90 -19.89 6.27
CA ALA A 71 11.06 -21.20 6.91
C ALA A 71 10.54 -22.34 6.04
N SER A 72 9.36 -22.18 5.47
CA SER A 72 8.72 -23.20 4.62
C SER A 72 9.11 -23.11 3.15
N LYS A 73 9.79 -22.02 2.73
CA LYS A 73 10.13 -21.70 1.33
C LYS A 73 8.91 -21.60 0.42
N LYS A 74 7.74 -21.33 0.99
CA LYS A 74 6.49 -21.22 0.25
C LYS A 74 6.27 -19.80 -0.25
N VAL A 75 5.95 -19.69 -1.55
CA VAL A 75 5.47 -18.45 -2.17
C VAL A 75 3.96 -18.51 -2.33
N SER A 76 3.27 -17.41 -1.98
CA SER A 76 1.84 -17.26 -2.22
C SER A 76 1.52 -15.85 -2.73
N PRO A 77 0.55 -15.68 -3.66
CA PRO A 77 0.14 -14.36 -4.10
C PRO A 77 -0.54 -13.63 -2.95
N LEU A 78 -0.29 -12.31 -2.85
CA LEU A 78 -0.99 -11.46 -1.89
C LEU A 78 -2.49 -11.42 -2.22
N SER A 79 -2.83 -11.20 -3.48
CA SER A 79 -4.19 -11.34 -4.00
C SER A 79 -4.15 -12.00 -5.37
N THR A 80 -5.20 -12.74 -5.71
CA THR A 80 -5.41 -13.34 -7.05
C THR A 80 -6.21 -12.44 -7.98
N LYS A 81 -6.61 -11.27 -7.49
CA LYS A 81 -7.34 -10.24 -8.23
C LYS A 81 -6.37 -9.35 -9.02
N ASN A 82 -6.71 -8.09 -9.23
CA ASN A 82 -5.87 -7.11 -9.91
C ASN A 82 -4.62 -6.72 -9.08
N LYS A 83 -3.71 -5.94 -9.70
CA LYS A 83 -2.51 -5.39 -9.04
C LYS A 83 -2.86 -4.57 -7.80
N GLN A 84 -2.05 -4.70 -6.77
CA GLN A 84 -2.22 -4.04 -5.49
C GLN A 84 -1.28 -2.83 -5.36
N LEU A 85 -1.62 -1.87 -4.45
CA LEU A 85 -0.77 -0.75 -4.07
C LEU A 85 -0.45 -0.85 -2.56
N PHE A 86 0.76 -0.46 -2.22
CA PHE A 86 1.21 -0.18 -0.84
C PHE A 86 0.97 -1.29 0.18
N PRO A 87 1.26 -2.56 -0.12
CA PRO A 87 1.07 -3.58 0.90
C PRO A 87 1.96 -3.34 2.12
N LYS A 88 1.39 -3.53 3.33
CA LYS A 88 2.08 -3.39 4.61
C LYS A 88 1.74 -4.54 5.53
N PHE A 89 2.77 -5.18 6.10
CA PHE A 89 2.57 -6.11 7.19
C PHE A 89 1.98 -5.43 8.42
N SER A 90 1.08 -6.10 9.12
CA SER A 90 0.74 -5.73 10.50
C SER A 90 1.94 -5.96 11.42
N PRO A 91 2.08 -5.21 12.53
CA PRO A 91 3.19 -5.39 13.47
C PRO A 91 3.36 -6.81 14.01
N ASP A 92 2.26 -7.57 14.16
CA ASP A 92 2.26 -8.98 14.60
C ASP A 92 2.58 -9.98 13.47
N CYS A 93 2.85 -9.49 12.24
CA CYS A 93 3.18 -10.30 11.05
C CYS A 93 2.11 -11.30 10.61
N LYS A 94 0.87 -11.20 11.14
CA LYS A 94 -0.22 -12.12 10.81
C LYS A 94 -1.09 -11.63 9.67
N LYS A 95 -1.04 -10.34 9.35
CA LYS A 95 -1.88 -9.72 8.32
C LYS A 95 -1.06 -8.84 7.39
N ILE A 96 -1.60 -8.58 6.21
CA ILE A 96 -1.12 -7.54 5.29
C ILE A 96 -2.32 -6.69 4.88
N SER A 97 -2.18 -5.36 5.06
CA SER A 97 -3.11 -4.39 4.47
C SER A 97 -2.59 -3.90 3.12
N TYR A 98 -3.46 -3.65 2.18
CA TYR A 98 -3.12 -3.17 0.83
C TYR A 98 -4.31 -2.48 0.18
N VAL A 99 -4.05 -1.68 -0.85
CA VAL A 99 -5.10 -1.08 -1.66
C VAL A 99 -5.29 -1.88 -2.95
N LEU A 100 -6.55 -2.14 -3.28
CA LEU A 100 -6.97 -2.78 -4.52
C LEU A 100 -8.20 -2.02 -5.05
N GLU A 101 -8.14 -1.54 -6.31
CA GLU A 101 -9.27 -0.85 -6.96
C GLU A 101 -9.88 0.26 -6.08
N ASN A 102 -9.01 1.15 -5.55
CA ASN A 102 -9.36 2.28 -4.68
C ASN A 102 -9.94 1.89 -3.30
N ASN A 103 -9.99 0.61 -2.96
CA ASN A 103 -10.45 0.12 -1.68
C ASN A 103 -9.32 -0.47 -0.85
N LEU A 104 -9.42 -0.31 0.47
CA LEU A 104 -8.50 -0.86 1.44
C LEU A 104 -8.92 -2.28 1.83
N TYR A 105 -7.95 -3.19 1.83
CA TYR A 105 -8.13 -4.61 2.16
C TYR A 105 -7.16 -5.05 3.25
N ILE A 106 -7.53 -6.11 3.95
CA ILE A 106 -6.67 -6.86 4.85
C ILE A 106 -6.68 -8.32 4.43
N LYS A 107 -5.49 -8.89 4.24
CA LYS A 107 -5.31 -10.34 4.08
C LYS A 107 -4.80 -10.93 5.39
N ASP A 108 -5.46 -11.97 5.86
CA ASP A 108 -4.97 -12.84 6.92
C ASP A 108 -4.02 -13.88 6.33
N LEU A 109 -2.80 -13.96 6.86
CA LEU A 109 -1.74 -14.80 6.30
C LEU A 109 -1.84 -16.28 6.76
N GLU A 110 -2.56 -16.54 7.82
CA GLU A 110 -2.78 -17.90 8.32
C GLU A 110 -3.92 -18.58 7.55
N THR A 111 -5.05 -17.91 7.45
CA THR A 111 -6.24 -18.44 6.78
C THR A 111 -6.27 -18.20 5.27
N GLY A 112 -5.49 -17.22 4.78
CA GLY A 112 -5.51 -16.75 3.40
C GLY A 112 -6.75 -15.92 3.05
N SER A 113 -7.62 -15.62 4.01
CA SER A 113 -8.84 -14.85 3.77
C SER A 113 -8.55 -13.37 3.49
N GLU A 114 -9.32 -12.77 2.60
CA GLU A 114 -9.27 -11.34 2.28
C GLU A 114 -10.54 -10.65 2.80
N LEU A 115 -10.36 -9.56 3.54
CA LEU A 115 -11.43 -8.72 4.06
C LEU A 115 -11.36 -7.34 3.42
N ALA A 116 -12.42 -6.90 2.78
CA ALA A 116 -12.57 -5.51 2.34
C ALA A 116 -12.85 -4.64 3.56
N VAL A 117 -11.97 -3.68 3.85
CA VAL A 117 -12.15 -2.66 4.89
C VAL A 117 -13.10 -1.57 4.37
N THR A 118 -12.98 -1.25 3.08
CA THR A 118 -13.85 -0.30 2.37
C THR A 118 -14.38 -0.90 1.08
N THR A 119 -15.52 -0.39 0.59
CA THR A 119 -16.20 -0.89 -0.61
C THR A 119 -16.73 0.21 -1.52
N ASP A 120 -16.50 1.48 -1.17
CA ASP A 120 -16.98 2.65 -1.90
C ASP A 120 -15.94 3.28 -2.83
N GLY A 121 -14.75 2.65 -2.93
CA GLY A 121 -13.66 3.14 -3.76
C GLY A 121 -13.98 3.07 -5.25
N GLU A 122 -13.78 4.19 -5.95
CA GLU A 122 -13.99 4.32 -7.39
C GLU A 122 -12.99 5.32 -7.97
N TRP A 123 -12.41 4.99 -9.13
CA TRP A 123 -11.46 5.87 -9.82
C TRP A 123 -12.06 7.24 -10.12
N ASN A 124 -11.31 8.32 -9.88
CA ASN A 124 -11.73 9.71 -10.02
C ASN A 124 -12.94 10.12 -9.15
N LYS A 125 -13.28 9.35 -8.13
CA LYS A 125 -14.33 9.67 -7.18
C LYS A 125 -13.91 9.49 -5.74
N ILE A 126 -13.58 8.25 -5.35
CA ILE A 126 -13.27 7.90 -3.96
C ILE A 126 -12.00 7.06 -3.92
N LYS A 127 -11.05 7.48 -3.11
CA LYS A 127 -9.85 6.72 -2.79
C LYS A 127 -9.77 6.44 -1.31
N ASN A 128 -9.50 5.20 -0.94
CA ASN A 128 -9.38 4.78 0.44
C ASN A 128 -7.96 4.30 0.73
N GLY A 129 -7.27 4.96 1.66
CA GLY A 129 -5.94 4.57 2.11
C GLY A 129 -4.79 4.92 1.15
N TRP A 130 -5.04 5.71 0.12
CA TRP A 130 -4.00 6.18 -0.79
C TRP A 130 -4.30 7.57 -1.35
N ALA A 131 -3.25 8.29 -1.70
CA ALA A 131 -3.31 9.70 -2.07
C ALA A 131 -4.08 9.97 -3.36
N ASP A 132 -4.70 11.14 -3.42
CA ASP A 132 -4.98 11.82 -4.67
C ASP A 132 -3.69 12.40 -5.27
N TRP A 133 -3.78 12.97 -6.46
CA TRP A 133 -2.61 13.53 -7.14
C TRP A 133 -1.94 14.66 -6.36
N VAL A 134 -2.71 15.57 -5.73
CA VAL A 134 -2.18 16.71 -4.98
C VAL A 134 -1.39 16.24 -3.76
N TYR A 135 -1.95 15.33 -2.98
CA TYR A 135 -1.28 14.81 -1.79
C TYR A 135 0.00 14.04 -2.12
N GLU A 136 0.00 13.29 -3.21
CA GLU A 136 1.20 12.57 -3.64
C GLU A 136 2.31 13.52 -4.07
N GLU A 137 2.01 14.57 -4.83
CA GLU A 137 2.99 15.54 -5.31
C GLU A 137 3.45 16.52 -4.22
N GLU A 138 2.52 17.11 -3.46
CA GLU A 138 2.83 18.18 -2.51
C GLU A 138 3.36 17.66 -1.17
N PHE A 139 2.85 16.53 -0.67
CA PHE A 139 3.30 15.96 0.61
C PHE A 139 4.26 14.79 0.45
N SER A 140 4.63 14.44 -0.79
CA SER A 140 5.58 13.36 -1.11
C SER A 140 5.23 12.02 -0.47
N ARG A 141 3.93 11.76 -0.27
CA ARG A 141 3.41 10.55 0.35
C ARG A 141 2.24 10.00 -0.46
N ALA A 142 2.27 8.72 -0.77
CA ALA A 142 1.24 8.06 -1.58
C ALA A 142 0.36 7.10 -0.78
N ASP A 143 0.87 6.50 0.29
CA ASP A 143 0.15 5.58 1.17
C ASP A 143 -0.45 6.33 2.38
N TYR A 144 -1.76 6.20 2.58
CA TYR A 144 -2.50 6.92 3.62
C TYR A 144 -3.28 5.98 4.53
N PHE A 145 -2.59 4.94 5.03
CA PHE A 145 -3.06 4.07 6.10
C PHE A 145 -1.91 3.62 7.00
N ASP A 146 -2.24 3.29 8.26
CA ASP A 146 -1.26 2.89 9.26
C ASP A 146 -1.85 1.90 10.25
N TRP A 147 -1.05 0.91 10.68
CA TRP A 147 -1.41 -0.06 11.70
C TRP A 147 -1.10 0.47 13.10
N SER A 148 -1.97 0.21 14.05
CA SER A 148 -1.65 0.35 15.47
C SER A 148 -0.60 -0.68 15.89
N ALA A 149 0.24 -0.34 16.88
CA ALA A 149 1.33 -1.20 17.35
C ALA A 149 0.88 -2.60 17.81
N ASN A 150 -0.37 -2.74 18.26
CA ASN A 150 -0.97 -4.02 18.65
C ASN A 150 -1.66 -4.77 17.50
N SER A 151 -1.58 -4.28 16.26
CA SER A 151 -2.21 -4.89 15.06
C SER A 151 -3.74 -5.00 15.12
N GLN A 152 -4.40 -4.29 16.04
CA GLN A 152 -5.84 -4.31 16.19
C GLN A 152 -6.52 -3.28 15.31
N TYR A 153 -5.93 -2.08 15.17
CA TYR A 153 -6.55 -0.98 14.44
C TYR A 153 -5.79 -0.65 13.17
N LEU A 154 -6.53 -0.31 12.13
CA LEU A 154 -6.01 0.21 10.88
C LEU A 154 -6.64 1.59 10.63
N ALA A 155 -5.85 2.66 10.78
CA ALA A 155 -6.28 4.00 10.42
C ALA A 155 -6.05 4.25 8.94
N TYR A 156 -6.95 5.00 8.30
CA TYR A 156 -6.80 5.41 6.90
C TYR A 156 -7.45 6.76 6.63
N VAL A 157 -6.95 7.42 5.59
CA VAL A 157 -7.58 8.63 5.02
C VAL A 157 -8.42 8.22 3.82
N ARG A 158 -9.64 8.74 3.76
CA ARG A 158 -10.54 8.66 2.61
C ARG A 158 -10.53 9.99 1.89
N PHE A 159 -10.31 9.96 0.60
CA PHE A 159 -10.32 11.12 -0.29
C PHE A 159 -11.57 11.09 -1.15
N ASP A 160 -12.40 12.13 -1.05
CA ASP A 160 -13.54 12.33 -1.92
C ASP A 160 -13.17 13.36 -2.99
N GLU A 161 -12.91 12.86 -4.20
CA GLU A 161 -12.49 13.64 -5.37
C GLU A 161 -13.67 14.16 -6.22
N ASN A 162 -14.93 13.95 -5.81
CA ASN A 162 -16.09 14.25 -6.66
C ASN A 162 -16.14 15.71 -7.13
N ARG A 163 -15.74 16.67 -6.29
CA ARG A 163 -15.70 18.10 -6.65
C ARG A 163 -14.44 18.53 -7.41
N VAL A 164 -13.40 17.69 -7.41
CA VAL A 164 -12.13 18.02 -8.05
C VAL A 164 -12.28 17.98 -9.57
N LYS A 165 -11.74 18.95 -10.27
CA LYS A 165 -11.77 19.02 -11.74
C LYS A 165 -10.89 17.93 -12.36
N GLU A 166 -11.30 17.45 -13.52
CA GLU A 166 -10.54 16.50 -14.33
C GLU A 166 -9.59 17.22 -15.27
N PHE A 167 -8.44 16.61 -15.51
CA PHE A 167 -7.48 17.00 -16.52
C PHE A 167 -7.09 15.77 -17.33
N SER A 168 -6.98 15.95 -18.66
CA SER A 168 -6.60 14.89 -19.60
C SER A 168 -5.23 15.19 -20.20
N LEU A 169 -4.34 14.21 -20.12
CA LEU A 169 -3.08 14.20 -20.85
C LEU A 169 -3.22 13.30 -22.09
N GLU A 170 -2.51 13.67 -23.15
CA GLU A 170 -2.43 12.88 -24.37
C GLU A 170 -1.05 12.23 -24.46
N TYR A 171 -1.01 10.90 -24.51
CA TYR A 171 0.21 10.11 -24.64
C TYR A 171 0.34 9.52 -26.05
N TYR A 172 1.39 9.89 -26.76
CA TYR A 172 1.74 9.34 -28.08
C TYR A 172 2.65 8.12 -27.87
N LYS A 173 2.06 6.92 -27.83
CA LYS A 173 2.78 5.66 -27.61
C LYS A 173 3.11 4.92 -28.92
N GLY A 174 3.37 5.66 -29.98
CA GLY A 174 3.71 5.09 -31.31
C GLY A 174 2.50 4.78 -32.21
N GLY A 175 1.27 5.03 -31.76
CA GLY A 175 0.06 4.97 -32.59
C GLY A 175 -0.19 6.26 -33.37
N LEU A 176 -1.11 6.20 -34.32
CA LEU A 176 -1.54 7.39 -35.13
C LEU A 176 -2.31 8.40 -34.26
N TYR A 177 -2.98 7.93 -33.23
CA TYR A 177 -3.78 8.75 -32.31
C TYR A 177 -3.24 8.62 -30.89
N PRO A 178 -3.30 9.71 -30.09
CA PRO A 178 -2.87 9.66 -28.68
C PRO A 178 -3.87 8.87 -27.83
N GLU A 179 -3.35 8.22 -26.80
CA GLU A 179 -4.15 7.69 -25.71
C GLU A 179 -4.42 8.82 -24.69
N LYS A 180 -5.69 9.01 -24.32
CA LYS A 180 -6.05 9.97 -23.27
C LYS A 180 -5.94 9.32 -21.90
N TYR A 181 -5.23 9.98 -21.00
CA TYR A 181 -5.19 9.64 -19.58
C TYR A 181 -5.85 10.76 -18.78
N THR A 182 -7.02 10.48 -18.21
CA THR A 182 -7.83 11.45 -17.47
C THR A 182 -7.79 11.14 -15.98
N TYR A 183 -7.47 12.13 -15.16
CA TYR A 183 -7.43 12.01 -13.71
C TYR A 183 -7.80 13.34 -13.04
N LYS A 184 -8.07 13.31 -11.74
CA LYS A 184 -8.39 14.50 -10.95
C LYS A 184 -7.13 15.32 -10.73
N TYR A 185 -7.16 16.56 -11.22
CA TYR A 185 -6.04 17.49 -11.16
C TYR A 185 -6.58 18.91 -10.95
N PRO A 186 -6.62 19.42 -9.72
CA PRO A 186 -7.07 20.76 -9.46
C PRO A 186 -5.99 21.75 -9.91
N LYS A 187 -6.36 22.75 -10.66
CA LYS A 187 -5.50 23.90 -10.93
C LYS A 187 -5.54 24.85 -9.74
N ALA A 188 -4.55 25.75 -9.67
CA ALA A 188 -4.48 26.76 -8.62
C ALA A 188 -5.81 27.54 -8.48
N GLY A 189 -6.34 27.60 -7.26
CA GLY A 189 -7.62 28.24 -6.94
C GLY A 189 -8.87 27.36 -7.14
N GLU A 190 -8.71 26.12 -7.59
CA GLU A 190 -9.81 25.15 -7.72
C GLU A 190 -9.94 24.27 -6.47
N ASP A 191 -11.07 23.59 -6.34
CA ASP A 191 -11.36 22.69 -5.22
C ASP A 191 -10.41 21.50 -5.13
N ASN A 192 -9.94 21.20 -3.92
CA ASN A 192 -9.26 19.95 -3.58
C ASN A 192 -10.25 18.86 -3.11
N SER A 193 -9.76 17.64 -2.94
CA SER A 193 -10.52 16.55 -2.35
C SER A 193 -11.00 16.89 -0.93
N ILE A 194 -12.21 16.46 -0.59
CA ILE A 194 -12.65 16.43 0.81
C ILE A 194 -12.03 15.20 1.47
N VAL A 195 -11.35 15.40 2.60
CA VAL A 195 -10.65 14.33 3.30
C VAL A 195 -11.33 14.00 4.62
N SER A 196 -11.33 12.73 4.99
CA SER A 196 -11.78 12.23 6.30
C SER A 196 -10.85 11.14 6.80
N VAL A 197 -10.76 11.01 8.13
CA VAL A 197 -9.92 9.99 8.78
C VAL A 197 -10.80 8.95 9.43
N HIS A 198 -10.48 7.70 9.21
CA HIS A 198 -11.23 6.56 9.70
C HIS A 198 -10.30 5.58 10.42
N VAL A 199 -10.84 4.90 11.42
CA VAL A 199 -10.15 3.84 12.16
C VAL A 199 -11.00 2.58 12.12
N PHE A 200 -10.47 1.56 11.48
CA PHE A 200 -11.08 0.23 11.39
C PHE A 200 -10.54 -0.66 12.51
N ASP A 201 -11.41 -1.30 13.26
CA ASP A 201 -11.09 -2.33 14.25
C ASP A 201 -11.14 -3.71 13.58
N ALA A 202 -9.99 -4.36 13.44
CA ALA A 202 -9.88 -5.67 12.79
C ALA A 202 -10.53 -6.81 13.58
N GLY A 203 -10.74 -6.64 14.89
CA GLY A 203 -11.42 -7.61 15.75
C GLY A 203 -12.93 -7.54 15.60
N THR A 204 -13.50 -6.35 15.71
CA THR A 204 -14.96 -6.14 15.64
C THR A 204 -15.47 -5.90 14.23
N LYS A 205 -14.58 -5.63 13.27
CA LYS A 205 -14.87 -5.28 11.87
C LYS A 205 -15.73 -4.00 11.74
N LYS A 206 -15.58 -3.08 12.68
CA LYS A 206 -16.27 -1.80 12.68
C LYS A 206 -15.32 -0.66 12.37
N THR A 207 -15.82 0.35 11.69
CA THR A 207 -15.10 1.59 11.41
C THR A 207 -15.70 2.73 12.19
N VAL A 208 -14.86 3.59 12.75
CA VAL A 208 -15.26 4.88 13.33
C VAL A 208 -14.59 5.99 12.55
N THR A 209 -15.27 7.12 12.40
CA THR A 209 -14.72 8.33 11.79
C THR A 209 -14.15 9.22 12.88
N ALA A 210 -12.91 9.67 12.72
CA ALA A 210 -12.29 10.62 13.62
C ALA A 210 -12.95 12.01 13.47
N ASP A 211 -13.20 12.66 14.59
CA ASP A 211 -13.67 14.06 14.58
C ASP A 211 -12.48 14.98 14.27
N ILE A 212 -12.44 15.47 13.04
CA ILE A 212 -11.46 16.46 12.55
C ILE A 212 -12.07 17.85 12.40
N GLY A 213 -13.27 18.07 12.96
CA GLY A 213 -14.03 19.32 12.83
C GLY A 213 -14.80 19.41 11.50
N SER A 214 -15.57 20.48 11.35
CA SER A 214 -16.50 20.67 10.23
C SER A 214 -15.91 21.34 9.00
N ASN A 215 -14.69 21.88 9.09
CA ASN A 215 -14.05 22.54 7.94
C ASN A 215 -13.57 21.47 6.95
N THR A 216 -14.05 21.53 5.71
CA THR A 216 -13.68 20.61 4.61
C THR A 216 -12.58 21.14 3.71
N ASP A 217 -12.18 22.42 3.87
CA ASP A 217 -11.05 23.02 3.18
C ASP A 217 -9.79 22.92 4.06
N ILE A 218 -9.31 21.69 4.19
CA ILE A 218 -8.16 21.32 5.02
C ILE A 218 -7.30 20.28 4.33
N TYR A 219 -6.04 20.21 4.75
CA TYR A 219 -5.15 19.13 4.42
C TYR A 219 -4.89 18.23 5.63
N ILE A 220 -4.71 16.93 5.40
CA ILE A 220 -4.26 15.95 6.38
C ILE A 220 -3.00 15.27 5.84
N PRO A 221 -1.84 15.93 5.94
CA PRO A 221 -0.61 15.42 5.34
C PRO A 221 -0.13 14.10 5.93
N ARG A 222 -0.46 13.81 7.21
CA ARG A 222 0.01 12.60 7.89
C ARG A 222 -0.98 12.12 8.93
N ILE A 223 -1.06 10.80 9.02
CA ILE A 223 -1.66 10.08 10.14
C ILE A 223 -0.67 9.05 10.63
N GLN A 224 -0.61 8.82 11.94
CA GLN A 224 0.27 7.82 12.55
C GLN A 224 -0.24 7.42 13.92
N PHE A 225 -0.28 6.12 14.21
CA PHE A 225 -0.50 5.66 15.58
C PHE A 225 0.71 5.91 16.47
N THR A 226 0.46 6.23 17.72
CA THR A 226 1.49 6.21 18.77
C THR A 226 1.78 4.76 19.19
N ASN A 227 2.91 4.57 19.89
CA ASN A 227 3.33 3.23 20.34
C ASN A 227 2.39 2.61 21.41
N ASP A 228 1.51 3.42 22.03
CA ASP A 228 0.52 2.93 22.99
C ASP A 228 -0.65 2.18 22.34
N ALA A 229 -0.68 2.15 21.00
CA ALA A 229 -1.71 1.53 20.17
C ALA A 229 -3.15 2.05 20.40
N LYS A 230 -3.33 3.16 21.11
CA LYS A 230 -4.64 3.74 21.46
C LYS A 230 -4.84 5.15 20.92
N THR A 231 -3.75 5.82 20.61
CA THR A 231 -3.78 7.22 20.18
C THR A 231 -3.36 7.33 18.71
N LEU A 232 -4.19 7.98 17.90
CA LEU A 232 -3.88 8.33 16.52
C LEU A 232 -3.49 9.82 16.46
N CYS A 233 -2.28 10.11 15.98
CA CYS A 233 -1.85 11.46 15.66
C CYS A 233 -2.31 11.81 14.25
N ILE A 234 -2.97 12.96 14.12
CA ILE A 234 -3.43 13.51 12.83
C ILE A 234 -2.78 14.88 12.68
N GLN A 235 -1.94 15.02 11.67
CA GLN A 235 -1.39 16.32 11.29
C GLN A 235 -2.43 17.02 10.39
N ARG A 236 -2.73 18.27 10.76
CA ARG A 236 -3.73 19.09 10.07
C ARG A 236 -3.14 20.46 9.79
#